data_57e0ffdc69af07a5172ea3f9fd371310
#
_entry.id   57e0ffdc69af07a5172ea3f9fd371310
#
_cell.length_a   1.000
_cell.length_b   1.000
_cell.length_c   1.000
_cell.angle_alpha   90.00
_cell.angle_beta   90.00
_cell.angle_gamma   90.00
#
_symmetry.space_group_name_H-M   'P 1'
#
loop_
_entity.id
_entity.type
_entity.pdbx_description
1 polymer ?
#
loop_
_entity_poly.entity_id
_entity_poly.type
_entity_poly.pdbx_seq_one_letter_code
_entity_poly.pdbx_strand_id
1 'polypeptide(L)'
;MNRFDIIELAQQTITFVHSAFNGKVNALDPYTRLNFVAGYLDKKTNIARTTPYGCIYVSLEAFADTVEAYRFIDTDQIRNLALEIIIHELTHVDQLIDYRYIKFNNGYREEIERQCVKQSCQWILDNIQFIRSLGLVVIPEVYEERLVGLSDVTYAFKNPAVIAMSKLEHMIGKKFKEFNSNDIEIHYVDRLKNYYKIPVCVNRMYQNSQNLNDLGERLLNDKQYTIEYMEYGNSKLVIKITQGA
;
A
#
# COMPACT_ATOMS: atom_id res chain seq x y z
N MET A 1 -13.83 -10.27 29.84
CA MET A 1 -14.54 -9.46 28.85
C MET A 1 -15.36 -10.41 27.99
N ASN A 2 -16.63 -10.11 27.72
CA ASN A 2 -17.45 -10.94 26.87
C ASN A 2 -17.19 -10.58 25.37
N ARG A 3 -17.66 -11.43 24.44
CA ARG A 3 -17.43 -11.24 23.00
C ARG A 3 -17.98 -9.91 22.47
N PHE A 4 -19.11 -9.47 22.98
CA PHE A 4 -19.74 -8.21 22.57
C PHE A 4 -18.86 -7.02 22.97
N ASP A 5 -18.34 -7.00 24.19
CA ASP A 5 -17.41 -5.97 24.67
C ASP A 5 -16.13 -5.92 23.83
N ILE A 6 -15.60 -7.09 23.40
CA ILE A 6 -14.43 -7.18 22.53
C ILE A 6 -14.72 -6.53 21.18
N ILE A 7 -15.85 -6.85 20.56
CA ILE A 7 -16.26 -6.32 19.26
C ILE A 7 -16.44 -4.79 19.33
N GLU A 8 -17.10 -4.30 20.35
CA GLU A 8 -17.32 -2.87 20.54
C GLU A 8 -16.01 -2.12 20.73
N LEU A 9 -15.13 -2.61 21.62
CA LEU A 9 -13.81 -2.02 21.84
C LEU A 9 -12.96 -2.05 20.58
N ALA A 10 -12.97 -3.17 19.84
CA ALA A 10 -12.26 -3.30 18.58
C ALA A 10 -12.75 -2.26 17.56
N GLN A 11 -14.05 -2.16 17.35
CA GLN A 11 -14.65 -1.22 16.39
C GLN A 11 -14.29 0.22 16.72
N GLN A 12 -14.42 0.61 18.00
CA GLN A 12 -14.06 1.96 18.45
C GLN A 12 -12.59 2.24 18.23
N THR A 13 -11.71 1.32 18.63
CA THR A 13 -10.26 1.50 18.51
C THR A 13 -9.82 1.52 17.04
N ILE A 14 -10.32 0.60 16.22
CA ILE A 14 -10.02 0.53 14.77
C ILE A 14 -10.43 1.83 14.07
N THR A 15 -11.62 2.34 14.36
CA THR A 15 -12.13 3.59 13.79
C THR A 15 -11.23 4.76 14.20
N PHE A 16 -10.86 4.83 15.46
CA PHE A 16 -9.97 5.87 15.99
C PHE A 16 -8.59 5.81 15.34
N VAL A 17 -7.97 4.62 15.30
CA VAL A 17 -6.64 4.41 14.72
C VAL A 17 -6.63 4.76 13.23
N HIS A 18 -7.62 4.29 12.47
CA HIS A 18 -7.75 4.66 11.06
C HIS A 18 -7.83 6.17 10.87
N SER A 19 -8.69 6.85 11.64
CA SER A 19 -8.83 8.32 11.55
C SER A 19 -7.56 9.07 11.92
N ALA A 20 -6.83 8.60 12.93
CA ALA A 20 -5.62 9.27 13.43
C ALA A 20 -4.40 9.10 12.50
N PHE A 21 -4.31 7.95 11.81
CA PHE A 21 -3.11 7.57 11.06
C PHE A 21 -3.29 7.55 9.54
N ASN A 22 -4.52 7.61 9.04
CA ASN A 22 -4.79 7.74 7.61
C ASN A 22 -4.14 9.02 7.07
N GLY A 23 -3.41 8.89 5.97
CA GLY A 23 -2.60 9.98 5.40
C GLY A 23 -1.24 10.20 6.08
N LYS A 24 -0.93 9.50 7.18
CA LYS A 24 0.40 9.51 7.82
C LYS A 24 1.19 8.26 7.51
N VAL A 25 0.54 7.10 7.56
CA VAL A 25 1.12 5.80 7.19
C VAL A 25 1.09 5.63 5.67
N ASN A 26 -0.05 5.91 5.07
CA ASN A 26 -0.34 5.82 3.64
C ASN A 26 -0.29 7.21 2.98
N ALA A 27 0.87 7.84 2.99
CA ALA A 27 1.05 9.21 2.52
C ALA A 27 0.76 9.39 1.02
N LEU A 28 0.91 8.34 0.22
CA LEU A 28 0.66 8.36 -1.22
C LEU A 28 -0.83 8.29 -1.58
N ASP A 29 -1.67 7.70 -0.74
CA ASP A 29 -3.13 7.66 -0.92
C ASP A 29 -3.88 7.90 0.40
N PRO A 30 -4.03 9.16 0.84
CA PRO A 30 -4.61 9.50 2.14
C PRO A 30 -6.14 9.33 2.20
N TYR A 31 -6.79 8.93 1.10
CA TYR A 31 -8.26 8.83 1.02
C TYR A 31 -8.75 7.39 1.10
N THR A 32 -8.24 6.63 2.07
CA THR A 32 -8.73 5.28 2.30
C THR A 32 -10.11 5.27 2.93
N ARG A 33 -10.86 4.21 2.65
CA ARG A 33 -12.16 3.96 3.28
C ARG A 33 -12.07 2.76 4.18
N LEU A 34 -12.51 2.92 5.43
CA LEU A 34 -12.67 1.83 6.37
C LEU A 34 -14.08 1.28 6.30
N ASN A 35 -14.21 -0.03 6.17
CA ASN A 35 -15.49 -0.74 6.12
C ASN A 35 -15.46 -1.94 7.07
N PHE A 36 -16.50 -2.11 7.85
CA PHE A 36 -16.70 -3.31 8.63
C PHE A 36 -17.61 -4.28 7.87
N VAL A 37 -17.24 -5.56 7.86
CA VAL A 37 -18.02 -6.62 7.21
C VAL A 37 -18.74 -7.45 8.26
N ALA A 38 -19.96 -7.86 7.94
CA ALA A 38 -20.66 -8.85 8.73
C ALA A 38 -20.09 -10.24 8.42
N GLY A 39 -19.64 -10.95 9.47
CA GLY A 39 -19.02 -12.25 9.32
C GLY A 39 -17.55 -12.20 8.93
N TYR A 40 -17.08 -13.24 8.25
CA TYR A 40 -15.67 -13.42 7.93
C TYR A 40 -15.34 -12.91 6.52
N LEU A 41 -14.06 -12.51 6.34
CA LEU A 41 -13.48 -12.29 5.02
C LEU A 41 -13.27 -13.64 4.31
N ASP A 42 -12.49 -13.66 3.23
CA ASP A 42 -12.26 -14.88 2.42
C ASP A 42 -11.81 -16.11 3.23
N LYS A 43 -11.13 -15.88 4.36
CA LYS A 43 -10.75 -16.91 5.34
C LYS A 43 -11.08 -16.41 6.74
N LYS A 44 -11.45 -17.34 7.63
CA LYS A 44 -11.71 -17.02 9.06
C LYS A 44 -10.52 -16.36 9.76
N THR A 45 -9.30 -16.67 9.31
CA THR A 45 -8.07 -16.12 9.87
C THR A 45 -7.73 -14.71 9.39
N ASN A 46 -8.40 -14.21 8.35
CA ASN A 46 -8.16 -12.88 7.84
C ASN A 46 -9.01 -11.88 8.64
N ILE A 47 -8.35 -11.12 9.50
CA ILE A 47 -9.01 -10.08 10.32
C ILE A 47 -9.33 -8.86 9.46
N ALA A 48 -8.39 -8.45 8.62
CA ALA A 48 -8.56 -7.32 7.72
C ALA A 48 -8.03 -7.60 6.33
N ARG A 49 -8.38 -6.77 5.38
CA ARG A 49 -7.89 -6.82 4.01
C ARG A 49 -7.99 -5.46 3.35
N THR A 50 -6.92 -5.04 2.70
CA THR A 50 -6.90 -3.88 1.83
C THR A 50 -7.18 -4.27 0.39
N THR A 51 -7.99 -3.49 -0.31
CA THR A 51 -8.29 -3.69 -1.73
C THR A 51 -7.42 -2.81 -2.62
N PRO A 52 -7.27 -3.16 -3.92
CA PRO A 52 -6.56 -2.31 -4.89
C PRO A 52 -7.11 -0.88 -5.05
N TYR A 53 -8.26 -0.60 -4.48
CA TYR A 53 -8.90 0.72 -4.51
C TYR A 53 -8.72 1.52 -3.21
N GLY A 54 -7.82 1.07 -2.33
CA GLY A 54 -7.57 1.72 -1.05
C GLY A 54 -8.72 1.57 -0.04
N CYS A 55 -9.57 0.55 -0.17
CA CYS A 55 -10.59 0.24 0.82
C CYS A 55 -10.08 -0.83 1.79
N ILE A 56 -10.13 -0.53 3.08
CA ILE A 56 -9.82 -1.48 4.15
C ILE A 56 -11.13 -2.10 4.63
N TYR A 57 -11.20 -3.42 4.59
CA TYR A 57 -12.31 -4.21 5.13
C TYR A 57 -11.84 -4.94 6.38
N VAL A 58 -12.64 -4.86 7.45
CA VAL A 58 -12.33 -5.50 8.74
C VAL A 58 -13.47 -6.40 9.16
N SER A 59 -13.15 -7.64 9.54
CA SER A 59 -14.07 -8.57 10.18
C SER A 59 -13.92 -8.50 11.70
N LEU A 60 -14.93 -7.97 12.38
CA LEU A 60 -14.94 -7.91 13.84
C LEU A 60 -15.10 -9.30 14.47
N GLU A 61 -15.73 -10.24 13.78
CA GLU A 61 -15.86 -11.64 14.20
C GLU A 61 -14.49 -12.34 14.20
N ALA A 62 -13.71 -12.20 13.12
CA ALA A 62 -12.36 -12.76 13.05
C ALA A 62 -11.42 -12.10 14.06
N PHE A 63 -11.60 -10.80 14.32
CA PHE A 63 -10.88 -10.09 15.36
C PHE A 63 -11.18 -10.69 16.75
N ALA A 64 -12.47 -10.84 17.08
CA ALA A 64 -12.89 -11.41 18.36
C ALA A 64 -12.40 -12.87 18.54
N ASP A 65 -12.47 -13.69 17.49
CA ASP A 65 -11.93 -15.05 17.51
C ASP A 65 -10.41 -15.06 17.80
N THR A 66 -9.67 -14.10 17.25
CA THR A 66 -8.25 -13.96 17.51
C THR A 66 -7.97 -13.56 18.95
N VAL A 67 -8.70 -12.59 19.49
CA VAL A 67 -8.59 -12.18 20.91
C VAL A 67 -8.87 -13.36 21.84
N GLU A 68 -9.92 -14.14 21.56
CA GLU A 68 -10.28 -15.33 22.33
C GLU A 68 -9.23 -16.44 22.22
N ALA A 69 -8.70 -16.69 21.01
CA ALA A 69 -7.68 -17.71 20.75
C ALA A 69 -6.35 -17.42 21.46
N TYR A 70 -5.93 -16.16 21.45
CA TYR A 70 -4.71 -15.72 22.14
C TYR A 70 -4.94 -15.42 23.63
N ARG A 71 -6.17 -15.56 24.12
CA ARG A 71 -6.55 -15.28 25.51
C ARG A 71 -6.15 -13.89 25.96
N PHE A 72 -6.30 -12.90 25.11
CA PHE A 72 -6.09 -11.50 25.50
C PHE A 72 -7.17 -11.11 26.53
N ILE A 73 -6.72 -10.83 27.72
CA ILE A 73 -7.59 -10.49 28.86
C ILE A 73 -7.60 -9.00 29.18
N ASP A 74 -6.66 -8.28 28.60
CA ASP A 74 -6.39 -6.88 28.85
C ASP A 74 -6.87 -6.00 27.68
N THR A 75 -7.51 -4.90 28.01
CA THR A 75 -8.00 -3.92 27.02
C THR A 75 -6.85 -3.31 26.20
N ASP A 76 -5.66 -3.16 26.80
CA ASP A 76 -4.50 -2.60 26.12
C ASP A 76 -3.93 -3.57 25.08
N GLN A 77 -3.98 -4.88 25.33
CA GLN A 77 -3.62 -5.90 24.34
C GLN A 77 -4.57 -5.86 23.14
N ILE A 78 -5.88 -5.69 23.37
CA ILE A 78 -6.88 -5.59 22.32
C ILE A 78 -6.68 -4.32 21.49
N ARG A 79 -6.41 -3.18 22.17
CA ARG A 79 -6.11 -1.91 21.50
C ARG A 79 -4.82 -1.99 20.68
N ASN A 80 -3.80 -2.67 21.21
CA ASN A 80 -2.54 -2.85 20.50
C ASN A 80 -2.71 -3.74 19.26
N LEU A 81 -3.51 -4.80 19.33
CA LEU A 81 -3.87 -5.61 18.17
C LEU A 81 -4.60 -4.80 17.11
N ALA A 82 -5.56 -3.97 17.51
CA ALA A 82 -6.30 -3.09 16.60
C ALA A 82 -5.36 -2.06 15.92
N LEU A 83 -4.44 -1.47 16.69
CA LEU A 83 -3.39 -0.58 16.17
C LEU A 83 -2.56 -1.29 15.10
N GLU A 84 -2.03 -2.46 15.43
CA GLU A 84 -1.16 -3.23 14.53
C GLU A 84 -1.87 -3.56 13.22
N ILE A 85 -3.09 -4.07 13.29
CA ILE A 85 -3.86 -4.44 12.10
C ILE A 85 -4.07 -3.23 11.19
N ILE A 86 -4.48 -2.10 11.73
CA ILE A 86 -4.79 -0.93 10.92
C ILE A 86 -3.53 -0.28 10.35
N ILE A 87 -2.43 -0.21 11.10
CA ILE A 87 -1.16 0.28 10.55
C ILE A 87 -0.66 -0.62 9.43
N HIS A 88 -0.79 -1.95 9.59
CA HIS A 88 -0.48 -2.92 8.55
C HIS A 88 -1.32 -2.69 7.27
N GLU A 89 -2.64 -2.57 7.41
CA GLU A 89 -3.52 -2.35 6.26
C GLU A 89 -3.30 -0.97 5.58
N LEU A 90 -3.01 0.08 6.36
CA LEU A 90 -2.64 1.38 5.82
C LEU A 90 -1.31 1.32 5.06
N THR A 91 -0.35 0.52 5.53
CA THR A 91 0.92 0.27 4.81
C THR A 91 0.66 -0.42 3.47
N HIS A 92 -0.26 -1.39 3.43
CA HIS A 92 -0.68 -2.01 2.17
C HIS A 92 -1.29 -1.01 1.18
N VAL A 93 -1.93 0.06 1.64
CA VAL A 93 -2.47 1.07 0.73
C VAL A 93 -1.38 1.70 -0.13
N ASP A 94 -0.24 2.06 0.46
CA ASP A 94 0.89 2.59 -0.31
C ASP A 94 1.50 1.53 -1.22
N GLN A 95 1.62 0.29 -0.73
CA GLN A 95 2.08 -0.82 -1.56
C GLN A 95 1.11 -1.12 -2.71
N LEU A 96 -0.21 -0.98 -2.51
CA LEU A 96 -1.22 -1.25 -3.54
C LEU A 96 -1.21 -0.24 -4.68
N ILE A 97 -0.77 0.98 -4.45
CA ILE A 97 -0.44 1.89 -5.54
C ILE A 97 0.61 1.23 -6.42
N ASP A 98 1.55 0.55 -5.82
CA ASP A 98 2.57 -0.22 -6.49
C ASP A 98 1.99 -1.49 -7.16
N TYR A 99 1.03 -2.17 -6.56
CA TYR A 99 0.42 -3.39 -7.09
C TYR A 99 -0.50 -3.21 -8.27
N ARG A 100 -1.00 -2.02 -8.49
CA ARG A 100 -1.73 -1.73 -9.75
C ARG A 100 -0.89 -2.04 -10.98
N TYR A 101 0.42 -2.16 -10.81
CA TYR A 101 1.39 -2.32 -11.88
C TYR A 101 2.11 -3.67 -11.89
N ILE A 102 1.82 -4.57 -10.94
CA ILE A 102 2.46 -5.87 -10.81
C ILE A 102 1.43 -7.00 -10.87
N LYS A 103 1.70 -8.03 -11.68
CA LYS A 103 0.89 -9.24 -11.69
C LYS A 103 1.25 -10.11 -10.50
N PHE A 104 0.28 -10.37 -9.62
CA PHE A 104 0.46 -11.27 -8.50
C PHE A 104 0.76 -12.69 -8.98
N ASN A 105 1.91 -13.21 -8.61
CA ASN A 105 2.12 -14.63 -8.43
C ASN A 105 2.25 -14.94 -6.93
N ASN A 106 2.12 -16.20 -6.54
CA ASN A 106 2.11 -16.57 -5.12
C ASN A 106 3.39 -16.17 -4.37
N GLY A 107 4.57 -16.19 -5.00
CA GLY A 107 5.84 -15.79 -4.38
C GLY A 107 5.91 -14.29 -4.07
N TYR A 108 5.33 -13.46 -4.92
CA TYR A 108 5.26 -12.01 -4.66
C TYR A 108 4.38 -11.69 -3.48
N ARG A 109 3.28 -12.43 -3.28
CA ARG A 109 2.37 -12.15 -2.19
C ARG A 109 3.03 -12.29 -0.82
N GLU A 110 3.79 -13.37 -0.62
CA GLU A 110 4.50 -13.59 0.64
C GLU A 110 5.53 -12.51 0.92
N GLU A 111 6.28 -12.11 -0.09
CA GLU A 111 7.29 -11.07 0.05
C GLU A 111 6.67 -9.71 0.36
N ILE A 112 5.55 -9.41 -0.25
CA ILE A 112 4.75 -8.21 0.00
C ILE A 112 4.27 -8.15 1.45
N GLU A 113 3.71 -9.26 1.95
CA GLU A 113 3.29 -9.36 3.35
C GLU A 113 4.49 -9.17 4.30
N ARG A 114 5.63 -9.82 4.02
CA ARG A 114 6.84 -9.66 4.84
C ARG A 114 7.33 -8.21 4.86
N GLN A 115 7.28 -7.52 3.73
CA GLN A 115 7.64 -6.09 3.66
C GLN A 115 6.64 -5.22 4.37
N CYS A 116 5.34 -5.50 4.23
CA CYS A 116 4.30 -4.78 4.94
C CYS A 116 4.50 -4.90 6.45
N VAL A 117 4.72 -6.11 6.96
CA VAL A 117 5.02 -6.32 8.38
C VAL A 117 6.26 -5.53 8.80
N LYS A 118 7.34 -5.58 8.01
CA LYS A 118 8.57 -4.81 8.33
C LYS A 118 8.32 -3.31 8.37
N GLN A 119 7.65 -2.77 7.36
CA GLN A 119 7.37 -1.33 7.25
C GLN A 119 6.43 -0.86 8.36
N SER A 120 5.37 -1.61 8.65
CA SER A 120 4.42 -1.26 9.70
C SER A 120 5.06 -1.31 11.10
N CYS A 121 5.87 -2.34 11.40
CA CYS A 121 6.63 -2.41 12.64
C CYS A 121 7.59 -1.23 12.79
N GLN A 122 8.37 -0.93 11.74
CA GLN A 122 9.29 0.21 11.77
C GLN A 122 8.54 1.53 11.97
N TRP A 123 7.43 1.73 11.24
CA TRP A 123 6.63 2.93 11.40
C TRP A 123 6.09 3.11 12.82
N ILE A 124 5.62 2.02 13.46
CA ILE A 124 5.15 2.06 14.85
C ILE A 124 6.29 2.47 15.79
N LEU A 125 7.48 1.88 15.63
CA LEU A 125 8.64 2.20 16.46
C LEU A 125 9.09 3.66 16.28
N ASP A 126 9.16 4.14 15.05
CA ASP A 126 9.56 5.51 14.75
C ASP A 126 8.54 6.54 15.29
N ASN A 127 7.29 6.15 15.50
CA ASN A 127 6.20 7.02 15.93
C ASN A 127 5.67 6.72 17.34
N ILE A 128 6.40 5.97 18.18
CA ILE A 128 5.95 5.55 19.51
C ILE A 128 5.44 6.72 20.36
N GLN A 129 6.17 7.82 20.40
CA GLN A 129 5.79 8.97 21.22
C GLN A 129 4.48 9.59 20.75
N PHE A 130 4.30 9.68 19.45
CA PHE A 130 3.05 10.17 18.88
C PHE A 130 1.89 9.21 19.19
N ILE A 131 2.08 7.90 19.02
CA ILE A 131 1.07 6.89 19.31
C ILE A 131 0.65 6.95 20.79
N ARG A 132 1.63 7.04 21.68
CA ARG A 132 1.39 7.17 23.14
C ARG A 132 0.68 8.47 23.51
N SER A 133 0.96 9.57 22.82
CA SER A 133 0.27 10.84 23.04
C SER A 133 -1.23 10.77 22.70
N LEU A 134 -1.66 9.79 21.90
CA LEU A 134 -3.05 9.50 21.59
C LEU A 134 -3.71 8.54 22.58
N GLY A 135 -3.04 8.16 23.66
CA GLY A 135 -3.55 7.23 24.68
C GLY A 135 -3.51 5.76 24.26
N LEU A 136 -2.73 5.42 23.24
CA LEU A 136 -2.54 4.03 22.80
C LEU A 136 -1.26 3.47 23.46
N VAL A 137 -1.34 2.20 23.87
CA VAL A 137 -0.20 1.48 24.43
C VAL A 137 0.57 0.78 23.30
N VAL A 138 1.88 0.95 23.32
CA VAL A 138 2.81 0.26 22.40
C VAL A 138 3.86 -0.45 23.23
N ILE A 139 4.05 -1.74 22.97
CA ILE A 139 5.10 -2.57 23.57
C ILE A 139 6.22 -2.67 22.54
N PRO A 140 7.29 -1.89 22.62
CA PRO A 140 8.33 -1.80 21.58
C PRO A 140 8.99 -3.15 21.29
N GLU A 141 9.23 -3.93 22.33
CA GLU A 141 9.95 -5.21 22.26
C GLU A 141 9.31 -6.17 21.27
N VAL A 142 7.98 -6.18 21.17
CA VAL A 142 7.23 -7.03 20.22
C VAL A 142 7.57 -6.66 18.77
N TYR A 143 7.69 -5.39 18.46
CA TYR A 143 8.00 -4.91 17.12
C TYR A 143 9.48 -5.05 16.79
N GLU A 144 10.36 -4.81 17.74
CA GLU A 144 11.81 -4.98 17.62
C GLU A 144 12.16 -6.45 17.33
N GLU A 145 11.56 -7.39 18.06
CA GLU A 145 11.74 -8.84 17.84
C GLU A 145 11.30 -9.26 16.44
N ARG A 146 10.16 -8.77 15.97
CA ARG A 146 9.68 -9.02 14.60
C ARG A 146 10.64 -8.46 13.55
N LEU A 147 11.19 -7.28 13.76
CA LEU A 147 12.16 -6.67 12.84
C LEU A 147 13.45 -7.48 12.74
N VAL A 148 13.92 -8.05 13.85
CA VAL A 148 15.07 -8.98 13.84
C VAL A 148 14.78 -10.19 12.96
N GLY A 149 13.58 -10.78 13.07
CA GLY A 149 13.14 -11.90 12.23
C GLY A 149 12.94 -11.56 10.74
N LEU A 150 12.93 -10.26 10.42
CA LEU A 150 12.76 -9.74 9.05
C LEU A 150 13.99 -8.98 8.56
N SER A 151 15.15 -9.22 9.15
CA SER A 151 16.41 -8.52 8.82
C SER A 151 16.87 -8.73 7.37
N ASP A 152 16.56 -9.91 6.80
CA ASP A 152 16.83 -10.26 5.41
C ASP A 152 15.88 -9.60 4.40
N VAL A 153 14.74 -9.08 4.87
CA VAL A 153 13.78 -8.38 4.02
C VAL A 153 14.36 -7.03 3.63
N THR A 154 14.75 -6.88 2.38
CA THR A 154 15.16 -5.59 1.84
C THR A 154 13.91 -4.80 1.44
N TYR A 155 13.92 -3.47 1.64
CA TYR A 155 12.87 -2.57 1.13
C TYR A 155 12.93 -2.43 -0.41
N ALA A 156 13.51 -3.40 -1.07
CA ALA A 156 13.86 -3.37 -2.48
C ALA A 156 12.70 -3.70 -3.41
N PHE A 157 11.44 -3.59 -2.96
CA PHE A 157 10.35 -3.48 -3.91
C PHE A 157 10.21 -2.04 -4.41
N LYS A 158 11.28 -1.61 -4.93
CA LYS A 158 11.21 -0.62 -5.97
C LYS A 158 11.09 -1.40 -7.28
N ASN A 159 9.92 -1.98 -7.55
CA ASN A 159 9.66 -2.40 -8.92
C ASN A 159 9.87 -1.15 -9.79
N PRO A 160 10.82 -1.15 -10.70
CA PRO A 160 11.14 0.03 -11.49
C PRO A 160 9.91 0.58 -12.24
N ALA A 161 9.03 -0.29 -12.71
CA ALA A 161 7.79 0.10 -13.37
C ALA A 161 6.88 0.91 -12.45
N VAL A 162 6.76 0.48 -11.20
CA VAL A 162 5.92 1.13 -10.20
C VAL A 162 6.42 2.53 -9.88
N ILE A 163 7.72 2.65 -9.63
CA ILE A 163 8.32 3.94 -9.33
C ILE A 163 8.17 4.89 -10.52
N ALA A 164 8.36 4.37 -11.75
CA ALA A 164 8.13 5.15 -12.95
C ALA A 164 6.70 5.70 -12.99
N MET A 165 5.72 4.84 -12.75
CA MET A 165 4.31 5.22 -12.82
C MET A 165 3.94 6.19 -11.72
N SER A 166 4.37 5.95 -10.47
CA SER A 166 4.13 6.88 -9.35
C SER A 166 4.79 8.24 -9.57
N LYS A 167 6.03 8.27 -10.12
CA LYS A 167 6.67 9.52 -10.51
C LYS A 167 5.91 10.26 -11.60
N LEU A 168 5.47 9.54 -12.63
CA LEU A 168 4.70 10.13 -13.72
C LEU A 168 3.37 10.70 -13.23
N GLU A 169 2.62 9.96 -12.40
CA GLU A 169 1.40 10.47 -11.77
C GLU A 169 1.67 11.75 -10.96
N HIS A 170 2.74 11.76 -10.17
CA HIS A 170 3.12 12.93 -9.39
C HIS A 170 3.48 14.13 -10.29
N MET A 171 4.26 13.90 -11.33
CA MET A 171 4.74 14.96 -12.21
C MET A 171 3.64 15.59 -13.07
N ILE A 172 2.68 14.78 -13.51
CA ILE A 172 1.53 15.28 -14.29
C ILE A 172 0.36 15.77 -13.42
N GLY A 173 0.44 15.54 -12.09
CA GLY A 173 -0.62 15.92 -11.13
C GLY A 173 -1.92 15.13 -11.29
N LYS A 174 -1.88 13.97 -11.96
CA LYS A 174 -3.06 13.15 -12.25
C LYS A 174 -2.85 11.69 -11.90
N LYS A 175 -3.92 11.04 -11.45
CA LYS A 175 -3.90 9.61 -11.16
C LYS A 175 -4.33 8.80 -12.38
N PHE A 176 -3.56 7.80 -12.76
CA PHE A 176 -3.87 6.94 -13.90
C PHE A 176 -5.19 6.19 -13.76
N LYS A 177 -5.66 6.00 -12.53
CA LYS A 177 -6.98 5.42 -12.25
C LYS A 177 -8.16 6.28 -12.73
N GLU A 178 -7.94 7.56 -13.01
CA GLU A 178 -8.95 8.48 -13.52
C GLU A 178 -9.22 8.27 -15.02
N PHE A 179 -8.34 7.53 -15.69
CA PHE A 179 -8.46 7.20 -17.11
C PHE A 179 -8.93 5.75 -17.27
N ASN A 180 -9.66 5.50 -18.37
CA ASN A 180 -10.04 4.13 -18.72
C ASN A 180 -8.81 3.28 -19.07
N SER A 181 -8.92 1.99 -18.83
CA SER A 181 -7.80 1.04 -18.78
C SER A 181 -6.97 0.87 -20.05
N ASN A 182 -7.43 1.39 -21.20
CA ASN A 182 -6.75 1.23 -22.48
C ASN A 182 -6.24 2.56 -23.06
N ASP A 183 -6.34 3.64 -22.30
CA ASP A 183 -6.27 4.98 -22.85
C ASP A 183 -5.00 5.75 -22.42
N ILE A 184 -4.04 5.04 -21.81
CA ILE A 184 -2.76 5.63 -21.43
C ILE A 184 -1.66 5.09 -22.33
N GLU A 185 -0.94 5.97 -23.00
CA GLU A 185 0.25 5.65 -23.78
C GLU A 185 1.45 6.44 -23.26
N ILE A 186 2.58 5.76 -23.04
CA ILE A 186 3.85 6.40 -22.76
C ILE A 186 4.72 6.34 -24.01
N HIS A 187 5.13 7.51 -24.46
CA HIS A 187 6.07 7.67 -25.57
C HIS A 187 7.42 8.07 -25.01
N TYR A 188 8.39 7.16 -25.03
CA TYR A 188 9.73 7.40 -24.51
C TYR A 188 10.73 7.53 -25.64
N VAL A 189 11.56 8.57 -25.57
CA VAL A 189 12.69 8.79 -26.48
C VAL A 189 13.97 8.79 -25.66
N ASP A 190 14.86 7.84 -25.93
CA ASP A 190 16.15 7.74 -25.24
C ASP A 190 17.20 8.72 -25.82
N ARG A 191 18.39 8.77 -25.19
CA ARG A 191 19.51 9.64 -25.64
C ARG A 191 19.98 9.34 -27.06
N LEU A 192 19.80 8.11 -27.53
CA LEU A 192 20.17 7.70 -28.89
C LEU A 192 19.05 7.99 -29.90
N LYS A 193 18.00 8.69 -29.48
CA LYS A 193 16.80 9.01 -30.26
C LYS A 193 15.97 7.78 -30.65
N ASN A 194 16.14 6.64 -29.98
CA ASN A 194 15.24 5.52 -30.16
C ASN A 194 13.89 5.86 -29.53
N TYR A 195 12.84 5.51 -30.23
CA TYR A 195 11.47 5.77 -29.83
C TYR A 195 10.78 4.49 -29.37
N TYR A 196 10.21 4.54 -28.18
CA TYR A 196 9.47 3.44 -27.59
C TYR A 196 8.04 3.88 -27.29
N LYS A 197 7.08 3.11 -27.76
CA LYS A 197 5.68 3.28 -27.42
C LYS A 197 5.28 2.21 -26.43
N ILE A 198 4.91 2.60 -25.22
CA ILE A 198 4.55 1.71 -24.14
C ILE A 198 3.06 1.91 -23.82
N PRO A 199 2.18 0.98 -24.23
CA PRO A 199 0.79 1.03 -23.83
C PRO A 199 0.68 0.70 -22.33
N VAL A 200 -0.01 1.55 -21.61
CA VAL A 200 -0.29 1.35 -20.18
C VAL A 200 -1.75 0.98 -20.05
N CYS A 201 -2.01 -0.30 -19.89
CA CYS A 201 -3.36 -0.79 -19.62
C CYS A 201 -3.59 -0.84 -18.10
N VAL A 202 -4.36 0.10 -17.56
CA VAL A 202 -4.61 0.24 -16.11
C VAL A 202 -5.21 -1.04 -15.50
N ASN A 203 -6.02 -1.79 -16.25
CA ASN A 203 -6.58 -3.08 -15.81
C ASN A 203 -5.67 -4.29 -16.10
N ARG A 204 -4.62 -4.13 -16.94
CA ARG A 204 -3.65 -5.15 -17.29
C ARG A 204 -2.21 -4.75 -16.98
N MET A 205 -2.03 -3.71 -16.18
CA MET A 205 -0.73 -3.18 -15.77
C MET A 205 0.12 -4.20 -15.02
N TYR A 206 -0.48 -5.31 -14.71
CA TYR A 206 0.11 -6.47 -14.07
C TYR A 206 0.79 -7.45 -15.02
N GLN A 207 0.73 -7.25 -16.33
CA GLN A 207 1.55 -8.04 -17.23
C GLN A 207 2.92 -7.38 -17.24
N ASN A 208 3.93 -8.09 -16.75
CA ASN A 208 5.34 -7.72 -16.85
C ASN A 208 5.63 -7.21 -18.26
N SER A 209 5.50 -5.92 -18.44
CA SER A 209 6.02 -5.26 -19.60
C SER A 209 7.49 -5.01 -19.30
N GLN A 210 8.37 -5.79 -19.91
CA GLN A 210 9.82 -5.54 -19.82
C GLN A 210 10.11 -4.08 -20.15
N ASN A 211 9.43 -3.53 -21.12
CA ASN A 211 9.55 -2.12 -21.52
C ASN A 211 9.18 -1.14 -20.39
N LEU A 212 8.21 -1.48 -19.55
CA LEU A 212 7.82 -0.62 -18.41
C LEU A 212 8.83 -0.71 -17.27
N ASN A 213 9.40 -1.88 -17.04
CA ASN A 213 10.49 -2.06 -16.08
C ASN A 213 11.75 -1.32 -16.53
N ASP A 214 12.13 -1.47 -17.80
CA ASP A 214 13.28 -0.77 -18.39
C ASP A 214 13.10 0.75 -18.33
N LEU A 215 11.89 1.25 -18.59
CA LEU A 215 11.56 2.65 -18.40
C LEU A 215 11.72 3.08 -16.93
N GLY A 216 11.23 2.27 -16.00
CA GLY A 216 11.33 2.53 -14.57
C GLY A 216 12.78 2.63 -14.10
N GLU A 217 13.63 1.69 -14.51
CA GLU A 217 15.07 1.71 -14.21
C GLU A 217 15.74 2.96 -14.77
N ARG A 218 15.41 3.35 -15.99
CA ARG A 218 15.95 4.57 -16.61
C ARG A 218 15.51 5.82 -15.87
N LEU A 219 14.23 5.95 -15.51
CA LEU A 219 13.72 7.08 -14.74
C LEU A 219 14.27 7.16 -13.31
N LEU A 220 14.74 6.04 -12.75
CA LEU A 220 15.42 6.01 -11.46
C LEU A 220 16.86 6.48 -11.55
N ASN A 221 17.57 6.03 -12.59
CA ASN A 221 19.01 6.21 -12.74
C ASN A 221 19.37 7.51 -13.46
N ASP A 222 18.46 8.07 -14.26
CA ASP A 222 18.67 9.31 -14.98
C ASP A 222 17.77 10.42 -14.45
N LYS A 223 18.36 11.57 -14.19
CA LYS A 223 17.65 12.75 -13.67
C LYS A 223 17.36 13.79 -14.75
N GLN A 224 17.85 13.58 -15.97
CA GLN A 224 17.72 14.53 -17.09
C GLN A 224 16.71 14.02 -18.11
N TYR A 225 15.44 14.30 -17.88
CA TYR A 225 14.38 14.05 -18.85
C TYR A 225 13.32 15.15 -18.77
N THR A 226 12.67 15.40 -19.92
CA THR A 226 11.50 16.27 -20.00
C THR A 226 10.26 15.41 -20.13
N ILE A 227 9.19 15.83 -19.44
CA ILE A 227 7.90 15.16 -19.50
C ILE A 227 6.87 16.17 -20.02
N GLU A 228 6.20 15.77 -21.08
CA GLU A 228 5.05 16.46 -21.65
C GLU A 228 3.86 15.48 -21.63
N TYR A 229 2.66 15.98 -21.41
CA TYR A 229 1.47 15.15 -21.52
C TYR A 229 0.37 15.85 -22.30
N MET A 230 -0.45 15.07 -22.98
CA MET A 230 -1.60 15.54 -23.72
C MET A 230 -2.82 14.68 -23.38
N GLU A 231 -3.94 15.35 -23.12
CA GLU A 231 -5.22 14.72 -22.89
C GLU A 231 -6.09 14.87 -24.12
N TYR A 232 -6.68 13.78 -24.57
CA TYR A 232 -7.64 13.76 -25.65
C TYR A 232 -9.04 13.49 -25.07
N GLY A 233 -9.68 14.53 -24.57
CA GLY A 233 -10.90 14.39 -23.78
C GLY A 233 -10.69 13.57 -22.50
N ASN A 234 -11.76 12.97 -21.98
CA ASN A 234 -11.67 12.10 -20.78
C ASN A 234 -11.24 10.67 -21.11
N SER A 235 -10.82 10.39 -22.33
CA SER A 235 -10.66 9.02 -22.81
C SER A 235 -9.22 8.61 -23.09
N LYS A 236 -8.29 9.53 -23.29
CA LYS A 236 -6.91 9.17 -23.63
C LYS A 236 -5.89 10.14 -23.02
N LEU A 237 -4.87 9.59 -22.39
CA LEU A 237 -3.69 10.30 -21.89
C LEU A 237 -2.45 9.82 -22.63
N VAL A 238 -1.72 10.73 -23.23
CA VAL A 238 -0.43 10.45 -23.85
C VAL A 238 0.65 11.19 -23.06
N ILE A 239 1.62 10.45 -22.53
CA ILE A 239 2.77 10.98 -21.81
C ILE A 239 3.99 10.81 -22.67
N LYS A 240 4.64 11.92 -23.02
CA LYS A 240 5.89 11.91 -23.76
C LYS A 240 7.05 12.19 -22.82
N ILE A 241 7.99 11.28 -22.77
CA ILE A 241 9.22 11.38 -21.99
C ILE A 241 10.39 11.46 -22.97
N THR A 242 11.17 12.51 -22.84
CA THR A 242 12.40 12.69 -23.66
C THR A 242 13.59 12.76 -22.72
N GLN A 243 14.52 11.85 -22.88
CA GLN A 243 15.78 11.84 -22.13
C GLN A 243 16.67 12.97 -22.67
N GLY A 244 17.21 13.79 -21.76
CA GLY A 244 18.15 14.84 -22.10
C GLY A 244 19.47 14.31 -22.68
N ALA A 245 20.14 15.14 -23.45
CA ALA A 245 21.41 14.80 -24.05
C ALA A 245 22.53 14.62 -23.01
#